data_6d20920bdd3416b8e12c3c081cce69ed
#
_entry.id   6d20920bdd3416b8e12c3c081cce69ed
#
_cell.length_a   1.000
_cell.length_b   1.000
_cell.length_c   1.000
_cell.angle_alpha   90.00
_cell.angle_beta   90.00
_cell.angle_gamma   90.00
#
_symmetry.space_group_name_H-M   'P 1'
#
loop_
_entity.id
_entity.type
_entity.pdbx_description
1 polymer ?
#
loop_
_entity_poly.entity_id
_entity_poly.type
_entity_poly.pdbx_seq_one_letter_code
_entity_poly.pdbx_strand_id
1 'polypeptide(L)'
;VCGDSRQMPPTSFAELSRDEDPDDAPLDEESILSECVAAHVPRLWLSWHYRSQVEGLIAFSNKSYYQGRLSSFPSPVAAERDPGQTGFGISLRRVNGQFIRSVPRGQSRRFFRTNSAEAEAIVDEIRRRFAQAGGSAPSLGVITFNTQQRDLIETRLRDLDDQKITASLDADEGIFVKNLENVQGDERDTILFSVAFSANERGDIPLNFGPLNRQGGERRLNVAITRARRQVIVFCSFAPAQLQAERSESRGLQDLKRYLVLAEQGTRTLVGKTFGAGVPDRHREDVAQALREAGMAVATDVGLSDFRIDLVLARAEEPHVPLVAVLLDGLGWSERRTVYDRDVLPVRVLSQMLDWPCVERLWLPQWLQDRDGVIAHLCQAVDRAAEKVTGRRRSEEIAPDDAAKRPKTESPSPAAGGDDGAVEEPWRRAYRRTPARHGCAVAVGPAARGSCKPRHHEP
;
A
#
# COMPACT_ATOMS: atom_id res chain seq x y z
N VAL A 1 20.46 10.53 -3.61
CA VAL A 1 20.18 9.20 -3.04
C VAL A 1 18.70 9.15 -2.68
N CYS A 2 18.01 8.09 -3.05
CA CYS A 2 16.63 7.80 -2.63
C CYS A 2 16.63 6.44 -1.95
N GLY A 3 15.97 6.33 -0.78
CA GLY A 3 15.91 5.08 -0.03
C GLY A 3 14.91 5.15 1.12
N ASP A 4 14.72 4.03 1.81
CA ASP A 4 13.80 3.88 2.92
C ASP A 4 14.45 3.08 4.06
N SER A 5 14.82 3.76 5.14
CA SER A 5 15.43 3.13 6.33
C SER A 5 14.46 2.22 7.11
N ARG A 6 13.18 2.18 6.75
CA ARG A 6 12.16 1.31 7.36
C ARG A 6 11.92 0.03 6.56
N GLN A 7 12.65 -0.15 5.46
CA GLN A 7 12.72 -1.39 4.69
C GLN A 7 14.03 -2.12 4.96
N MET A 8 14.20 -3.31 4.35
CA MET A 8 15.42 -4.09 4.55
C MET A 8 16.63 -3.36 3.96
N PRO A 9 17.78 -3.39 4.64
CA PRO A 9 19.02 -2.88 4.07
C PRO A 9 19.44 -3.73 2.85
N PRO A 10 20.35 -3.24 2.01
CA PRO A 10 20.98 -4.05 0.99
C PRO A 10 21.60 -5.31 1.61
N THR A 11 21.50 -6.45 0.92
CA THR A 11 22.19 -7.67 1.36
C THR A 11 23.70 -7.45 1.24
N SER A 12 24.42 -7.48 2.38
CA SER A 12 25.87 -7.41 2.37
C SER A 12 26.43 -8.76 1.90
N PHE A 13 27.00 -8.79 0.71
CA PHE A 13 27.77 -9.95 0.24
C PHE A 13 29.11 -10.09 0.99
N ALA A 14 29.49 -9.11 1.82
CA ALA A 14 30.78 -9.04 2.52
C ALA A 14 30.80 -9.67 3.93
N GLU A 15 29.69 -10.19 4.44
CA GLU A 15 29.68 -10.88 5.74
C GLU A 15 30.43 -12.25 5.75
N LEU A 16 30.95 -12.69 4.61
CA LEU A 16 31.68 -13.95 4.49
C LEU A 16 33.18 -13.85 4.70
N SER A 17 33.74 -12.69 5.01
CA SER A 17 35.20 -12.48 5.17
C SER A 17 35.55 -11.57 6.36
N ARG A 18 35.07 -11.89 7.58
CA ARG A 18 35.58 -11.24 8.79
C ARG A 18 36.57 -12.15 9.50
N ASP A 19 37.81 -12.15 8.98
CA ASP A 19 39.03 -12.51 9.73
C ASP A 19 39.89 -11.25 10.00
N GLU A 20 39.28 -10.05 10.14
CA GLU A 20 40.00 -8.83 10.47
C GLU A 20 39.65 -8.35 11.89
N ASP A 21 40.66 -7.84 12.60
CA ASP A 21 40.58 -7.38 13.98
C ASP A 21 39.45 -6.38 14.24
N PRO A 22 38.67 -6.53 15.33
CA PRO A 22 37.45 -5.72 15.57
C PRO A 22 37.70 -4.24 15.88
N ASP A 23 38.94 -3.83 16.19
CA ASP A 23 39.23 -2.51 16.75
C ASP A 23 39.60 -1.42 15.73
N ASP A 24 39.86 -1.74 14.48
CA ASP A 24 40.35 -0.77 13.47
C ASP A 24 39.43 -0.63 12.21
N ALA A 25 38.31 -1.31 12.12
CA ALA A 25 37.38 -1.15 10.98
C ALA A 25 36.49 0.09 11.20
N PRO A 26 36.42 1.02 10.24
CA PRO A 26 35.43 2.09 10.30
C PRO A 26 34.04 1.44 10.40
N LEU A 27 33.19 1.96 11.28
CA LEU A 27 31.80 1.53 11.44
C LEU A 27 31.07 1.82 10.13
N ASP A 28 31.06 0.83 9.23
CA ASP A 28 30.30 0.91 7.99
C ASP A 28 28.81 1.03 8.31
N GLU A 29 28.20 2.11 7.87
CA GLU A 29 26.76 2.31 7.96
C GLU A 29 26.02 1.27 7.11
N GLU A 30 24.82 0.89 7.52
CA GLU A 30 23.99 -0.13 6.84
C GLU A 30 23.72 0.17 5.34
N SER A 31 23.83 1.44 4.93
CA SER A 31 23.52 1.88 3.58
C SER A 31 24.05 3.29 3.28
N ILE A 32 24.17 3.63 1.99
CA ILE A 32 24.46 5.01 1.53
C ILE A 32 23.46 6.02 2.08
N LEU A 33 22.21 5.62 2.31
CA LEU A 33 21.21 6.50 2.94
C LEU A 33 21.59 6.83 4.39
N SER A 34 22.04 5.83 5.16
CA SER A 34 22.50 6.02 6.54
C SER A 34 23.72 6.94 6.59
N GLU A 35 24.68 6.75 5.70
CA GLU A 35 25.85 7.62 5.52
C GLU A 35 25.43 9.08 5.26
N CYS A 36 24.52 9.32 4.30
CA CYS A 36 24.01 10.64 4.00
C CYS A 36 23.31 11.28 5.21
N VAL A 37 22.60 10.47 6.02
CA VAL A 37 21.93 10.95 7.23
C VAL A 37 22.95 11.30 8.31
N ALA A 38 23.96 10.46 8.52
CA ALA A 38 25.06 10.70 9.46
C ALA A 38 25.88 11.96 9.08
N ALA A 39 26.11 12.17 7.78
CA ALA A 39 26.76 13.37 7.24
C ALA A 39 25.86 14.62 7.21
N HIS A 40 24.65 14.58 7.79
CA HIS A 40 23.70 15.69 7.85
C HIS A 40 23.32 16.28 6.48
N VAL A 41 23.35 15.47 5.42
CA VAL A 41 22.89 15.90 4.07
C VAL A 41 21.40 16.28 4.15
N PRO A 42 21.00 17.45 3.61
CA PRO A 42 19.60 17.85 3.58
C PRO A 42 18.72 16.78 2.93
N ARG A 43 17.62 16.45 3.58
CA ARG A 43 16.72 15.40 3.13
C ARG A 43 15.30 15.92 2.93
N LEU A 44 14.65 15.41 1.90
CA LEU A 44 13.23 15.59 1.64
C LEU A 44 12.48 14.29 1.91
N TRP A 45 11.29 14.43 2.44
CA TRP A 45 10.42 13.30 2.73
C TRP A 45 9.43 13.10 1.58
N LEU A 46 9.38 11.86 1.03
CA LEU A 46 8.38 11.47 0.05
C LEU A 46 7.15 10.96 0.80
N SER A 47 6.09 11.76 0.87
CA SER A 47 4.91 11.48 1.67
C SER A 47 3.80 10.74 0.92
N TRP A 48 3.72 10.89 -0.40
CA TRP A 48 2.61 10.32 -1.16
C TRP A 48 2.75 8.82 -1.37
N HIS A 49 1.73 8.07 -0.93
CA HIS A 49 1.59 6.64 -1.13
C HIS A 49 0.37 6.34 -2.01
N TYR A 50 0.60 5.79 -3.19
CA TYR A 50 -0.44 5.48 -4.18
C TYR A 50 -0.38 4.04 -4.72
N ARG A 51 0.57 3.22 -4.28
CA ARG A 51 0.64 1.79 -4.65
C ARG A 51 -0.59 1.03 -4.19
N SER A 52 -0.95 1.18 -2.92
CA SER A 52 -2.10 0.48 -2.35
C SER A 52 -3.40 1.13 -2.81
N GLN A 53 -4.24 0.36 -3.43
CA GLN A 53 -5.58 0.78 -3.88
C GLN A 53 -6.60 0.84 -2.73
N VAL A 54 -6.20 0.42 -1.52
CA VAL A 54 -7.00 0.51 -0.29
C VAL A 54 -6.10 1.05 0.82
N GLU A 55 -6.48 2.15 1.45
CA GLU A 55 -5.70 2.78 2.51
C GLU A 55 -5.38 1.83 3.67
N GLY A 56 -6.29 0.91 3.99
CA GLY A 56 -6.11 -0.06 5.06
C GLY A 56 -4.83 -0.90 4.93
N LEU A 57 -4.35 -1.14 3.70
CA LEU A 57 -3.13 -1.92 3.45
C LEU A 57 -1.86 -1.21 3.94
N ILE A 58 -1.82 0.12 3.86
CA ILE A 58 -0.66 0.92 4.31
C ILE A 58 -0.85 1.52 5.70
N ALA A 59 -2.07 1.58 6.22
CA ALA A 59 -2.40 2.28 7.46
C ALA A 59 -1.62 1.76 8.67
N PHE A 60 -1.44 0.44 8.78
CA PHE A 60 -0.63 -0.17 9.84
C PHE A 60 0.83 0.28 9.76
N SER A 61 1.43 0.18 8.57
CA SER A 61 2.81 0.58 8.31
C SER A 61 3.00 2.07 8.53
N ASN A 62 2.06 2.89 8.07
CA ASN A 62 2.08 4.34 8.25
C ASN A 62 2.14 4.70 9.74
N LYS A 63 1.29 4.09 10.55
CA LYS A 63 1.27 4.32 12.01
C LYS A 63 2.53 3.78 12.71
N SER A 64 2.92 2.53 12.40
CA SER A 64 3.95 1.81 13.17
C SER A 64 5.37 2.19 12.80
N TYR A 65 5.63 2.55 11.52
CA TYR A 65 6.98 2.76 10.99
C TYR A 65 7.21 4.16 10.44
N TYR A 66 6.18 4.82 9.89
CA TYR A 66 6.31 6.12 9.22
C TYR A 66 5.71 7.29 10.00
N GLN A 67 5.33 7.08 11.27
CA GLN A 67 4.83 8.12 12.19
C GLN A 67 3.59 8.87 11.67
N GLY A 68 2.75 8.22 10.85
CA GLY A 68 1.60 8.85 10.23
C GLY A 68 1.91 9.82 9.09
N ARG A 69 3.16 9.87 8.60
CA ARG A 69 3.63 10.87 7.63
C ARG A 69 3.39 10.48 6.16
N LEU A 70 2.79 9.31 5.90
CA LEU A 70 2.41 8.92 4.55
C LEU A 70 0.96 9.36 4.29
N SER A 71 0.77 10.09 3.19
CA SER A 71 -0.53 10.44 2.65
C SER A 71 -1.00 9.34 1.71
N SER A 72 -2.10 8.69 2.02
CA SER A 72 -2.78 7.71 1.17
C SER A 72 -4.11 8.28 0.67
N PHE A 73 -4.69 7.64 -0.33
CA PHE A 73 -5.92 8.11 -0.95
C PHE A 73 -7.07 7.14 -0.67
N PRO A 74 -8.24 7.63 -0.23
CA PRO A 74 -9.42 6.80 -0.03
C PRO A 74 -9.92 6.18 -1.33
N SER A 75 -10.24 4.89 -1.26
CA SER A 75 -10.78 4.10 -2.37
C SER A 75 -12.32 4.16 -2.37
N PRO A 76 -12.98 4.05 -3.55
CA PRO A 76 -14.44 3.90 -3.62
C PRO A 76 -14.93 2.53 -3.15
N VAL A 77 -14.02 1.63 -2.81
CA VAL A 77 -14.40 0.34 -2.21
C VAL A 77 -14.82 0.59 -0.77
N ALA A 78 -16.07 0.29 -0.46
CA ALA A 78 -16.61 0.47 0.89
C ALA A 78 -15.76 -0.31 1.90
N ALA A 79 -15.13 0.41 2.84
CA ALA A 79 -14.35 -0.18 3.94
C ALA A 79 -15.20 -1.10 4.84
N GLU A 80 -16.54 -1.03 4.70
CA GLU A 80 -17.51 -1.79 5.46
C GLU A 80 -17.79 -3.19 4.91
N ARG A 81 -17.40 -3.47 3.66
CA ARG A 81 -17.60 -4.80 3.07
C ARG A 81 -16.56 -5.77 3.58
N ASP A 82 -16.99 -7.01 3.75
CA ASP A 82 -16.07 -8.12 4.07
C ASP A 82 -14.98 -8.21 2.99
N PRO A 83 -13.69 -8.10 3.37
CA PRO A 83 -12.58 -8.25 2.44
C PRO A 83 -12.61 -9.56 1.64
N GLY A 84 -13.15 -10.64 2.25
CA GLY A 84 -13.34 -11.91 1.58
C GLY A 84 -14.31 -11.85 0.40
N GLN A 85 -15.30 -10.96 0.45
CA GLN A 85 -16.30 -10.77 -0.61
C GLN A 85 -15.89 -9.73 -1.64
N THR A 86 -15.17 -8.70 -1.21
CA THR A 86 -14.80 -7.58 -2.11
C THR A 86 -13.51 -7.82 -2.88
N GLY A 87 -12.65 -8.73 -2.43
CA GLY A 87 -11.30 -8.91 -2.99
C GLY A 87 -10.33 -7.76 -2.65
N PHE A 88 -10.67 -6.90 -1.67
CA PHE A 88 -9.88 -5.75 -1.24
C PHE A 88 -9.64 -5.76 0.28
N GLY A 89 -8.56 -5.11 0.72
CA GLY A 89 -8.26 -4.91 2.13
C GLY A 89 -7.51 -6.07 2.79
N ILE A 90 -7.59 -6.14 4.12
CA ILE A 90 -6.86 -7.14 4.94
C ILE A 90 -7.86 -8.06 5.62
N SER A 91 -7.61 -9.37 5.58
CA SER A 91 -8.41 -10.37 6.28
C SER A 91 -7.56 -11.47 6.89
N LEU A 92 -8.05 -12.06 7.99
CA LEU A 92 -7.48 -13.22 8.63
C LEU A 92 -8.32 -14.47 8.31
N ARG A 93 -7.69 -15.50 7.72
CA ARG A 93 -8.30 -16.82 7.53
C ARG A 93 -7.73 -17.80 8.55
N ARG A 94 -8.57 -18.23 9.47
CA ARG A 94 -8.20 -19.25 10.45
C ARG A 94 -8.17 -20.63 9.80
N VAL A 95 -7.07 -21.35 10.02
CA VAL A 95 -6.85 -22.71 9.54
C VAL A 95 -6.55 -23.61 10.75
N ASN A 96 -7.17 -24.77 10.81
CA ASN A 96 -6.87 -25.73 11.87
C ASN A 96 -5.64 -26.58 11.48
N GLY A 97 -4.46 -25.98 11.61
CA GLY A 97 -3.18 -26.57 11.20
C GLY A 97 -2.22 -26.74 12.36
N GLN A 98 -1.26 -27.65 12.18
CA GLN A 98 -0.18 -27.90 13.12
C GLN A 98 1.18 -27.63 12.46
N PHE A 99 2.04 -26.87 13.14
CA PHE A 99 3.42 -26.65 12.75
C PHE A 99 4.31 -27.80 13.24
N ILE A 100 4.95 -28.53 12.34
CA ILE A 100 5.78 -29.69 12.64
C ILE A 100 7.16 -29.23 13.09
N ARG A 101 7.43 -29.30 14.38
CA ARG A 101 8.70 -28.83 15.02
C ARG A 101 9.76 -29.92 15.12
N SER A 102 9.38 -31.18 15.12
CA SER A 102 10.28 -32.31 15.23
C SER A 102 9.81 -33.42 14.32
N VAL A 103 10.74 -34.18 13.77
CA VAL A 103 10.47 -35.37 12.97
C VAL A 103 11.08 -36.56 13.69
N PRO A 104 10.31 -37.60 14.00
CA PRO A 104 10.82 -38.84 14.60
C PRO A 104 11.98 -39.43 13.78
N ARG A 105 12.93 -40.09 14.46
CA ARG A 105 14.04 -40.77 13.78
C ARG A 105 13.47 -41.80 12.77
N GLY A 106 13.97 -41.75 11.53
CA GLY A 106 13.53 -42.67 10.47
C GLY A 106 12.36 -42.19 9.60
N GLN A 107 11.75 -41.06 9.92
CA GLN A 107 10.72 -40.44 9.06
C GLN A 107 11.30 -39.39 8.12
N SER A 108 10.63 -39.19 6.98
CA SER A 108 10.98 -38.15 6.01
C SER A 108 10.90 -36.77 6.63
N ARG A 109 11.97 -35.95 6.43
CA ARG A 109 12.01 -34.54 6.85
C ARG A 109 11.24 -33.59 5.93
N ARG A 110 10.51 -34.10 4.93
CA ARG A 110 9.78 -33.31 3.93
C ARG A 110 8.82 -32.26 4.57
N PHE A 111 8.24 -32.58 5.71
CA PHE A 111 7.29 -31.71 6.40
C PHE A 111 7.86 -31.00 7.63
N PHE A 112 9.17 -31.09 7.86
CA PHE A 112 9.81 -30.43 8.98
C PHE A 112 9.73 -28.90 8.83
N ARG A 113 9.32 -28.20 9.89
CA ARG A 113 9.09 -26.75 9.93
C ARG A 113 8.03 -26.25 8.94
N THR A 114 7.01 -27.05 8.71
CA THR A 114 5.89 -26.71 7.84
C THR A 114 4.54 -26.85 8.55
N ASN A 115 3.51 -26.26 7.95
CA ASN A 115 2.10 -26.40 8.31
C ASN A 115 1.34 -26.81 7.05
N SER A 116 1.09 -28.11 6.93
CA SER A 116 0.45 -28.67 5.75
C SER A 116 -0.96 -28.12 5.49
N ALA A 117 -1.74 -27.91 6.55
CA ALA A 117 -3.10 -27.40 6.40
C ALA A 117 -3.14 -25.95 5.89
N GLU A 118 -2.22 -25.07 6.37
CA GLU A 118 -2.11 -23.72 5.82
C GLU A 118 -1.64 -23.75 4.35
N ALA A 119 -0.67 -24.62 4.01
CA ALA A 119 -0.22 -24.77 2.63
C ALA A 119 -1.36 -25.22 1.71
N GLU A 120 -2.18 -26.19 2.13
CA GLU A 120 -3.34 -26.65 1.38
C GLU A 120 -4.39 -25.55 1.20
N ALA A 121 -4.73 -24.84 2.27
CA ALA A 121 -5.70 -23.73 2.20
C ALA A 121 -5.25 -22.60 1.26
N ILE A 122 -3.94 -22.34 1.16
CA ILE A 122 -3.36 -21.36 0.22
C ILE A 122 -3.44 -21.90 -1.22
N VAL A 123 -3.09 -23.17 -1.44
CA VAL A 123 -3.16 -23.81 -2.75
C VAL A 123 -4.62 -23.81 -3.26
N ASP A 124 -5.58 -24.15 -2.40
CA ASP A 124 -7.00 -24.12 -2.74
C ASP A 124 -7.50 -22.71 -3.09
N GLU A 125 -7.04 -21.69 -2.36
CA GLU A 125 -7.36 -20.30 -2.67
C GLU A 125 -6.80 -19.88 -4.05
N ILE A 126 -5.58 -20.28 -4.38
CA ILE A 126 -4.97 -20.04 -5.69
C ILE A 126 -5.79 -20.74 -6.79
N ARG A 127 -6.09 -22.05 -6.62
CA ARG A 127 -6.93 -22.81 -7.57
C ARG A 127 -8.27 -22.13 -7.80
N ARG A 128 -8.95 -21.75 -6.73
CA ARG A 128 -10.25 -21.06 -6.80
C ARG A 128 -10.16 -19.78 -7.63
N ARG A 129 -9.10 -18.97 -7.43
CA ARG A 129 -8.92 -17.73 -8.18
C ARG A 129 -8.61 -17.97 -9.66
N PHE A 130 -7.82 -18.98 -9.98
CA PHE A 130 -7.55 -19.37 -11.36
C PHE A 130 -8.81 -19.90 -12.07
N ALA A 131 -9.65 -20.65 -11.35
CA ALA A 131 -10.93 -21.12 -11.88
C ALA A 131 -11.93 -19.97 -12.14
N GLN A 132 -11.87 -18.91 -11.33
CA GLN A 132 -12.74 -17.74 -11.48
C GLN A 132 -12.21 -16.71 -12.48
N ALA A 133 -10.93 -16.80 -12.84
CA ALA A 133 -10.32 -15.85 -13.77
C ALA A 133 -10.72 -16.17 -15.21
N GLY A 134 -11.48 -15.27 -15.83
CA GLY A 134 -12.03 -15.43 -17.17
C GLY A 134 -11.07 -15.29 -18.35
N GLY A 135 -9.76 -15.61 -18.18
CA GLY A 135 -8.80 -15.59 -19.31
C GLY A 135 -7.44 -14.98 -19.03
N SER A 136 -7.30 -14.06 -18.08
CA SER A 136 -6.00 -13.58 -17.61
C SER A 136 -5.62 -14.20 -16.27
N ALA A 137 -4.35 -14.58 -16.07
CA ALA A 137 -3.89 -15.10 -14.80
C ALA A 137 -4.08 -14.04 -13.69
N PRO A 138 -4.58 -14.43 -12.50
CA PRO A 138 -4.73 -13.51 -11.39
C PRO A 138 -3.35 -13.09 -10.85
N SER A 139 -3.19 -11.81 -10.50
CA SER A 139 -1.97 -11.26 -9.92
C SER A 139 -1.86 -11.67 -8.44
N LEU A 140 -1.07 -12.71 -8.15
CA LEU A 140 -0.96 -13.35 -6.85
C LEU A 140 0.49 -13.46 -6.38
N GLY A 141 0.70 -13.26 -5.08
CA GLY A 141 1.97 -13.57 -4.42
C GLY A 141 1.72 -14.33 -3.12
N VAL A 142 2.60 -15.26 -2.80
CA VAL A 142 2.60 -15.97 -1.52
C VAL A 142 3.84 -15.57 -0.74
N ILE A 143 3.63 -15.16 0.51
CA ILE A 143 4.71 -14.82 1.43
C ILE A 143 4.66 -15.75 2.64
N THR A 144 5.79 -16.33 3.01
CA THR A 144 5.92 -17.26 4.13
C THR A 144 6.96 -16.78 5.15
N PHE A 145 6.84 -17.23 6.39
CA PHE A 145 7.80 -16.90 7.45
C PHE A 145 9.08 -17.71 7.38
N ASN A 146 9.10 -18.84 6.68
CA ASN A 146 10.28 -19.68 6.56
C ASN A 146 10.35 -20.35 5.19
N THR A 147 11.56 -20.79 4.84
CA THR A 147 11.86 -21.42 3.55
C THR A 147 11.14 -22.75 3.36
N GLN A 148 11.02 -23.56 4.40
CA GLN A 148 10.39 -24.89 4.32
C GLN A 148 8.89 -24.80 3.96
N GLN A 149 8.18 -23.83 4.51
CA GLN A 149 6.79 -23.57 4.16
C GLN A 149 6.66 -23.08 2.72
N ARG A 150 7.57 -22.21 2.27
CA ARG A 150 7.65 -21.76 0.87
C ARG A 150 7.81 -22.96 -0.06
N ASP A 151 8.79 -23.81 0.19
CA ASP A 151 9.10 -24.97 -0.65
C ASP A 151 7.94 -25.97 -0.70
N LEU A 152 7.24 -26.16 0.43
CA LEU A 152 6.06 -27.02 0.49
C LEU A 152 4.92 -26.47 -0.38
N ILE A 153 4.63 -25.16 -0.31
CA ILE A 153 3.57 -24.53 -1.10
C ILE A 153 3.92 -24.60 -2.59
N GLU A 154 5.15 -24.24 -2.96
CA GLU A 154 5.60 -24.27 -4.34
C GLU A 154 5.54 -25.69 -4.92
N THR A 155 6.05 -26.71 -4.19
CA THR A 155 5.95 -28.11 -4.58
C THR A 155 4.50 -28.51 -4.82
N ARG A 156 3.58 -28.19 -3.89
CA ARG A 156 2.17 -28.53 -4.05
C ARG A 156 1.50 -27.85 -5.24
N LEU A 157 1.87 -26.61 -5.54
CA LEU A 157 1.36 -25.92 -6.74
C LEU A 157 1.82 -26.60 -8.02
N ARG A 158 3.08 -27.06 -8.07
CA ARG A 158 3.63 -27.82 -9.23
C ARG A 158 3.03 -29.20 -9.33
N ASP A 159 2.73 -29.87 -8.20
CA ASP A 159 2.11 -31.20 -8.14
C ASP A 159 0.63 -31.19 -8.57
N LEU A 160 -0.02 -30.02 -8.78
CA LEU A 160 -1.43 -29.93 -9.20
C LEU A 160 -1.67 -30.36 -10.66
N ASP A 161 -0.66 -30.45 -11.48
CA ASP A 161 -0.74 -30.69 -12.94
C ASP A 161 -1.68 -29.70 -13.67
N ASP A 162 -1.79 -28.47 -13.16
CA ASP A 162 -2.54 -27.38 -13.78
C ASP A 162 -1.61 -26.50 -14.62
N GLN A 163 -1.75 -26.59 -15.94
CA GLN A 163 -0.90 -25.87 -16.89
C GLN A 163 -0.94 -24.35 -16.72
N LYS A 164 -2.09 -23.77 -16.32
CA LYS A 164 -2.22 -22.32 -16.13
C LYS A 164 -1.45 -21.85 -14.89
N ILE A 165 -1.53 -22.62 -13.80
CA ILE A 165 -0.80 -22.33 -12.57
C ILE A 165 0.68 -22.51 -12.79
N THR A 166 1.12 -23.60 -13.44
CA THR A 166 2.53 -23.87 -13.73
C THR A 166 3.11 -22.79 -14.65
N ALA A 167 2.43 -22.43 -15.72
CA ALA A 167 2.86 -21.35 -16.61
C ALA A 167 2.97 -20.00 -15.88
N SER A 168 2.07 -19.74 -14.91
CA SER A 168 2.12 -18.53 -14.10
C SER A 168 3.25 -18.55 -13.08
N LEU A 169 3.66 -19.71 -12.55
CA LEU A 169 4.81 -19.84 -11.65
C LEU A 169 6.15 -19.59 -12.39
N ASP A 170 6.19 -19.90 -13.68
CA ASP A 170 7.39 -19.77 -14.50
C ASP A 170 7.49 -18.41 -15.21
N ALA A 171 6.44 -17.57 -15.14
CA ALA A 171 6.43 -16.23 -15.72
C ALA A 171 6.98 -15.18 -14.76
N ASP A 172 7.74 -14.20 -15.25
CA ASP A 172 8.32 -13.11 -14.44
C ASP A 172 7.28 -12.33 -13.64
N GLU A 173 6.15 -11.99 -14.27
CA GLU A 173 5.02 -11.29 -13.66
C GLU A 173 3.93 -12.23 -13.13
N GLY A 174 4.20 -13.53 -13.07
CA GLY A 174 3.26 -14.54 -12.60
C GLY A 174 3.19 -14.66 -11.07
N ILE A 175 2.75 -15.84 -10.59
CA ILE A 175 2.71 -16.11 -9.16
C ILE A 175 4.14 -16.21 -8.62
N PHE A 176 4.42 -15.50 -7.53
CA PHE A 176 5.63 -15.79 -6.76
C PHE A 176 5.31 -16.48 -5.44
N VAL A 177 6.22 -17.36 -4.98
CA VAL A 177 6.21 -17.95 -3.64
C VAL A 177 7.55 -17.61 -2.99
N LYS A 178 7.56 -16.69 -2.02
CA LYS A 178 8.79 -16.16 -1.41
C LYS A 178 8.70 -16.16 0.12
N ASN A 179 9.85 -16.10 0.78
CA ASN A 179 9.90 -15.88 2.23
C ASN A 179 10.09 -14.39 2.55
N LEU A 180 10.00 -14.03 3.84
CA LEU A 180 10.14 -12.65 4.32
C LEU A 180 11.44 -11.96 3.90
N GLU A 181 12.51 -12.71 3.66
CA GLU A 181 13.83 -12.15 3.35
C GLU A 181 14.02 -11.84 1.86
N ASN A 182 13.23 -12.50 0.98
CA ASN A 182 13.42 -12.43 -0.47
C ASN A 182 12.29 -11.68 -1.22
N VAL A 183 11.33 -11.08 -0.50
CA VAL A 183 10.14 -10.47 -1.11
C VAL A 183 10.32 -8.98 -1.45
N GLN A 184 11.46 -8.39 -1.14
CA GLN A 184 11.70 -6.97 -1.44
C GLN A 184 11.76 -6.74 -2.96
N GLY A 185 11.03 -5.73 -3.43
CA GLY A 185 10.93 -5.37 -4.84
C GLY A 185 9.70 -5.94 -5.56
N ASP A 186 9.17 -7.07 -5.10
CA ASP A 186 7.97 -7.65 -5.69
C ASP A 186 6.69 -6.97 -5.23
N GLU A 187 5.64 -7.03 -6.04
CA GLU A 187 4.28 -6.60 -5.69
C GLU A 187 3.25 -7.37 -6.52
N ARG A 188 2.08 -7.64 -5.95
CA ARG A 188 0.93 -8.23 -6.64
C ARG A 188 -0.37 -7.62 -6.13
N ASP A 189 -1.45 -7.81 -6.87
CA ASP A 189 -2.77 -7.35 -6.44
C ASP A 189 -3.19 -8.01 -5.13
N THR A 190 -2.98 -9.32 -5.02
CA THR A 190 -3.28 -10.07 -3.80
C THR A 190 -2.05 -10.77 -3.26
N ILE A 191 -1.82 -10.63 -1.96
CA ILE A 191 -0.80 -11.36 -1.21
C ILE A 191 -1.48 -12.34 -0.26
N LEU A 192 -1.09 -13.61 -0.38
CA LEU A 192 -1.46 -14.69 0.54
C LEU A 192 -0.31 -14.88 1.53
N PHE A 193 -0.57 -14.65 2.81
CA PHE A 193 0.46 -14.64 3.84
C PHE A 193 0.34 -15.89 4.70
N SER A 194 1.32 -16.80 4.69
CA SER A 194 1.35 -17.99 5.55
C SER A 194 2.17 -17.73 6.81
N VAL A 195 1.52 -17.71 7.97
CA VAL A 195 2.20 -17.61 9.25
C VAL A 195 2.93 -18.91 9.58
N ALA A 196 2.38 -20.04 9.18
CA ALA A 196 2.84 -21.42 9.37
C ALA A 196 2.82 -21.91 10.83
N PHE A 197 3.21 -21.08 11.81
CA PHE A 197 3.29 -21.45 13.21
C PHE A 197 1.91 -21.81 13.81
N SER A 198 1.91 -22.71 14.79
CA SER A 198 0.72 -23.11 15.53
C SER A 198 1.00 -23.25 17.01
N ALA A 199 -0.04 -23.45 17.81
CA ALA A 199 0.10 -23.87 19.21
C ALA A 199 0.86 -25.22 19.30
N ASN A 200 1.56 -25.42 20.40
CA ASN A 200 2.11 -26.72 20.79
C ASN A 200 1.02 -27.60 21.44
N GLU A 201 1.37 -28.79 21.86
CA GLU A 201 0.44 -29.74 22.55
C GLU A 201 -0.15 -29.17 23.84
N ARG A 202 0.50 -28.18 24.45
CA ARG A 202 0.04 -27.49 25.67
C ARG A 202 -0.82 -26.26 25.37
N GLY A 203 -1.05 -25.95 24.09
CA GLY A 203 -1.78 -24.76 23.67
C GLY A 203 -0.97 -23.47 23.58
N ASP A 204 0.35 -23.50 23.87
CA ASP A 204 1.20 -22.31 23.83
C ASP A 204 1.71 -22.03 22.41
N ILE A 205 1.69 -20.76 22.02
CA ILE A 205 2.31 -20.30 20.78
C ILE A 205 3.81 -20.01 21.06
N PRO A 206 4.74 -20.52 20.24
CA PRO A 206 6.15 -20.20 20.40
C PRO A 206 6.40 -18.71 20.18
N LEU A 207 7.36 -18.15 20.90
CA LEU A 207 7.77 -16.75 20.74
C LEU A 207 8.88 -16.56 19.70
N ASN A 208 9.42 -17.65 19.16
CA ASN A 208 10.44 -17.60 18.12
C ASN A 208 9.81 -17.83 16.74
N PHE A 209 9.66 -16.77 15.97
CA PHE A 209 9.16 -16.73 14.60
C PHE A 209 10.31 -16.55 13.58
N GLY A 210 11.49 -17.03 13.90
CA GLY A 210 12.65 -17.03 13.01
C GLY A 210 13.10 -15.60 12.62
N PRO A 211 13.02 -15.20 11.34
CA PRO A 211 13.53 -13.91 10.88
C PRO A 211 12.92 -12.69 11.59
N LEU A 212 11.70 -12.80 12.13
CA LEU A 212 11.06 -11.70 12.86
C LEU A 212 11.69 -11.42 14.22
N ASN A 213 12.33 -12.41 14.82
CA ASN A 213 12.97 -12.24 16.11
C ASN A 213 14.40 -11.69 16.00
N ARG A 214 14.96 -11.67 14.80
CA ARG A 214 16.29 -11.09 14.56
C ARG A 214 16.21 -9.57 14.49
N GLN A 215 17.36 -8.91 14.64
CA GLN A 215 17.49 -7.46 14.41
C GLN A 215 16.90 -7.09 13.02
N GLY A 216 16.11 -6.03 12.96
CA GLY A 216 15.42 -5.63 11.74
C GLY A 216 14.22 -6.52 11.35
N GLY A 217 13.73 -7.36 12.27
CA GLY A 217 12.54 -8.18 12.04
C GLY A 217 11.30 -7.37 11.69
N GLU A 218 11.15 -6.20 12.32
CA GLU A 218 10.08 -5.23 12.01
C GLU A 218 10.18 -4.68 10.59
N ARG A 219 11.40 -4.51 10.05
CA ARG A 219 11.61 -4.06 8.66
C ARG A 219 11.17 -5.14 7.67
N ARG A 220 11.47 -6.43 7.98
CA ARG A 220 11.01 -7.57 7.18
C ARG A 220 9.49 -7.66 7.13
N LEU A 221 8.84 -7.48 8.27
CA LEU A 221 7.38 -7.46 8.34
C LEU A 221 6.82 -6.28 7.54
N ASN A 222 7.37 -5.07 7.72
CA ASN A 222 6.94 -3.88 6.99
C ASN A 222 7.03 -4.07 5.46
N VAL A 223 8.14 -4.62 4.96
CA VAL A 223 8.30 -4.93 3.55
C VAL A 223 7.20 -5.90 3.09
N ALA A 224 7.00 -7.01 3.80
CA ALA A 224 6.07 -8.05 3.41
C ALA A 224 4.61 -7.58 3.34
N ILE A 225 4.13 -6.87 4.38
CA ILE A 225 2.73 -6.41 4.46
C ILE A 225 2.40 -5.26 3.50
N THR A 226 3.42 -4.63 2.91
CA THR A 226 3.24 -3.55 1.92
C THR A 226 3.39 -4.01 0.46
N ARG A 227 3.38 -5.32 0.21
CA ARG A 227 3.53 -5.88 -1.16
C ARG A 227 2.21 -5.98 -1.92
N ALA A 228 1.08 -5.89 -1.23
CA ALA A 228 -0.24 -5.97 -1.84
C ALA A 228 -0.70 -4.62 -2.41
N ARG A 229 -1.28 -4.63 -3.61
CA ARG A 229 -1.97 -3.47 -4.17
C ARG A 229 -3.44 -3.42 -3.77
N ARG A 230 -4.11 -4.58 -3.63
CA ARG A 230 -5.56 -4.68 -3.37
C ARG A 230 -5.90 -5.44 -2.10
N GLN A 231 -5.28 -6.61 -1.89
CA GLN A 231 -5.70 -7.52 -0.82
C GLN A 231 -4.54 -8.24 -0.14
N VAL A 232 -4.64 -8.39 1.16
CA VAL A 232 -3.83 -9.33 1.95
C VAL A 232 -4.76 -10.31 2.64
N ILE A 233 -4.53 -11.62 2.45
CA ILE A 233 -5.18 -12.69 3.22
C ILE A 233 -4.13 -13.37 4.07
N VAL A 234 -4.26 -13.26 5.39
CA VAL A 234 -3.34 -13.90 6.34
C VAL A 234 -3.92 -15.25 6.75
N PHE A 235 -3.21 -16.32 6.43
CA PHE A 235 -3.52 -17.68 6.91
C PHE A 235 -2.78 -17.92 8.22
N CYS A 236 -3.51 -18.31 9.25
CA CYS A 236 -2.98 -18.46 10.59
C CYS A 236 -3.67 -19.58 11.35
N SER A 237 -2.90 -20.38 12.08
CA SER A 237 -3.40 -21.55 12.81
C SER A 237 -3.63 -21.30 14.31
N PHE A 238 -3.61 -20.03 14.74
CA PHE A 238 -3.92 -19.63 16.12
C PHE A 238 -4.68 -18.29 16.17
N ALA A 239 -5.41 -18.03 17.24
CA ALA A 239 -6.04 -16.72 17.43
C ALA A 239 -4.99 -15.67 17.80
N PRO A 240 -5.04 -14.43 17.27
CA PRO A 240 -4.10 -13.38 17.62
C PRO A 240 -3.95 -13.14 19.12
N ALA A 241 -5.05 -13.31 19.87
CA ALA A 241 -5.06 -13.19 21.33
C ALA A 241 -4.20 -14.24 22.07
N GLN A 242 -3.99 -15.41 21.46
CA GLN A 242 -3.16 -16.48 22.06
C GLN A 242 -1.65 -16.17 21.97
N LEU A 243 -1.22 -15.29 21.06
CA LEU A 243 0.18 -14.90 20.92
C LEU A 243 0.58 -13.93 22.04
N GLN A 244 1.37 -14.38 22.99
CA GLN A 244 1.88 -13.58 24.11
C GLN A 244 3.14 -12.80 23.71
N ALA A 245 3.03 -11.97 22.66
CA ALA A 245 4.16 -11.25 22.07
C ALA A 245 4.81 -10.24 23.06
N GLU A 246 4.07 -9.83 24.08
CA GLU A 246 4.54 -8.92 25.14
C GLU A 246 5.66 -9.54 26.01
N ARG A 247 5.75 -10.87 26.01
CA ARG A 247 6.83 -11.61 26.69
C ARG A 247 8.13 -11.65 25.89
N SER A 248 8.14 -11.10 24.68
CA SER A 248 9.30 -11.04 23.81
C SER A 248 9.76 -9.60 23.63
N GLU A 249 11.07 -9.38 23.65
CA GLU A 249 11.67 -8.08 23.32
C GLU A 249 11.67 -7.78 21.81
N SER A 250 11.34 -8.79 20.98
CA SER A 250 11.31 -8.64 19.54
C SER A 250 10.18 -7.70 19.10
N ARG A 251 10.54 -6.54 18.57
CA ARG A 251 9.60 -5.59 17.96
C ARG A 251 8.87 -6.22 16.79
N GLY A 252 9.55 -7.01 15.96
CA GLY A 252 8.93 -7.70 14.83
C GLY A 252 7.80 -8.64 15.25
N LEU A 253 7.95 -9.36 16.38
CA LEU A 253 6.91 -10.23 16.91
C LEU A 253 5.75 -9.45 17.52
N GLN A 254 6.01 -8.37 18.24
CA GLN A 254 4.97 -7.49 18.77
C GLN A 254 4.15 -6.83 17.66
N ASP A 255 4.84 -6.38 16.59
CA ASP A 255 4.20 -5.80 15.40
C ASP A 255 3.37 -6.85 14.65
N LEU A 256 3.86 -8.09 14.54
CA LEU A 256 3.08 -9.19 13.97
C LEU A 256 1.76 -9.39 14.73
N LYS A 257 1.80 -9.47 16.07
CA LYS A 257 0.57 -9.61 16.87
C LYS A 257 -0.42 -8.50 16.56
N ARG A 258 0.05 -7.25 16.55
CA ARG A 258 -0.80 -6.09 16.24
C ARG A 258 -1.39 -6.16 14.82
N TYR A 259 -0.60 -6.62 13.86
CA TYR A 259 -1.05 -6.82 12.49
C TYR A 259 -2.08 -7.96 12.36
N LEU A 260 -1.90 -9.08 13.07
CA LEU A 260 -2.86 -10.18 13.11
C LEU A 260 -4.20 -9.76 13.72
N VAL A 261 -4.18 -8.95 14.80
CA VAL A 261 -5.39 -8.36 15.39
C VAL A 261 -6.10 -7.45 14.39
N LEU A 262 -5.35 -6.62 13.66
CA LEU A 262 -5.92 -5.79 12.60
C LEU A 262 -6.55 -6.64 11.48
N ALA A 263 -5.91 -7.73 11.08
CA ALA A 263 -6.41 -8.64 10.05
C ALA A 263 -7.69 -9.38 10.49
N GLU A 264 -7.83 -9.65 11.79
CA GLU A 264 -9.03 -10.29 12.39
C GLU A 264 -10.19 -9.30 12.54
N GLN A 265 -9.93 -8.10 13.02
CA GLN A 265 -10.96 -7.10 13.35
C GLN A 265 -11.33 -6.19 12.17
N GLY A 266 -10.48 -6.18 11.13
CA GLY A 266 -10.61 -5.29 9.98
C GLY A 266 -10.15 -3.85 10.26
N THR A 267 -10.05 -3.07 9.19
CA THR A 267 -9.56 -1.67 9.24
C THR A 267 -10.53 -0.69 9.90
N ARG A 268 -11.77 -1.10 10.20
CA ARG A 268 -12.74 -0.29 10.98
C ARG A 268 -12.18 0.17 12.32
N THR A 269 -11.32 -0.62 12.95
CA THR A 269 -10.67 -0.28 14.23
C THR A 269 -9.66 0.86 14.10
N LEU A 270 -9.25 1.19 12.89
CA LEU A 270 -8.35 2.31 12.58
C LEU A 270 -9.10 3.63 12.38
N VAL A 271 -10.37 3.57 11.99
CA VAL A 271 -11.21 4.76 11.75
C VAL A 271 -11.42 5.47 13.08
N GLY A 272 -11.15 6.76 13.11
CA GLY A 272 -11.36 7.62 14.31
C GLY A 272 -10.29 7.54 15.40
N LYS A 273 -9.34 6.56 15.33
CA LYS A 273 -8.27 6.43 16.35
C LYS A 273 -6.90 6.87 15.88
N THR A 274 -6.70 7.02 14.57
CA THR A 274 -5.37 7.08 13.97
C THR A 274 -4.94 8.49 13.58
N PHE A 275 -5.86 9.30 13.15
CA PHE A 275 -5.58 10.68 12.72
C PHE A 275 -6.70 11.54 13.29
N GLY A 276 -6.40 12.48 14.16
CA GLY A 276 -7.30 13.26 14.97
C GLY A 276 -8.68 13.54 14.36
N ALA A 277 -9.67 13.82 15.20
CA ALA A 277 -10.96 14.30 14.72
C ALA A 277 -10.68 15.44 13.72
N GLY A 278 -11.20 15.32 12.49
CA GLY A 278 -11.01 16.36 11.47
C GLY A 278 -11.39 17.72 12.05
N VAL A 279 -10.66 18.74 11.67
CA VAL A 279 -10.99 20.12 12.10
C VAL A 279 -12.41 20.40 11.61
N PRO A 280 -13.32 20.91 12.49
CA PRO A 280 -14.66 21.28 12.07
C PRO A 280 -14.58 22.31 10.93
N ASP A 281 -15.12 21.96 9.78
CA ASP A 281 -15.17 22.82 8.60
C ASP A 281 -16.63 23.16 8.32
N ARG A 282 -17.00 24.43 8.60
CA ARG A 282 -18.37 24.90 8.42
C ARG A 282 -18.84 24.85 6.97
N HIS A 283 -17.95 25.11 6.02
CA HIS A 283 -18.28 25.00 4.60
C HIS A 283 -18.63 23.55 4.23
N ARG A 284 -17.79 22.59 4.65
CA ARG A 284 -18.05 21.18 4.44
C ARG A 284 -19.36 20.72 5.04
N GLU A 285 -19.63 21.12 6.28
CA GLU A 285 -20.88 20.74 6.96
C GLU A 285 -22.12 21.39 6.32
N ASP A 286 -22.05 22.64 5.89
CA ASP A 286 -23.14 23.32 5.20
C ASP A 286 -23.49 22.65 3.87
N VAL A 287 -22.48 22.32 3.06
CA VAL A 287 -22.67 21.55 1.81
C VAL A 287 -23.23 20.16 2.10
N ALA A 288 -22.68 19.46 3.09
CA ALA A 288 -23.13 18.12 3.47
C ALA A 288 -24.61 18.11 3.91
N GLN A 289 -25.00 19.09 4.70
CA GLN A 289 -26.37 19.21 5.18
C GLN A 289 -27.36 19.46 4.02
N ALA A 290 -27.03 20.38 3.12
CA ALA A 290 -27.87 20.67 1.97
C ALA A 290 -28.05 19.46 1.03
N LEU A 291 -26.98 18.67 0.82
CA LEU A 291 -27.06 17.46 0.00
C LEU A 291 -27.85 16.34 0.69
N ARG A 292 -27.78 16.21 2.01
CA ARG A 292 -28.66 15.29 2.78
C ARG A 292 -30.13 15.69 2.68
N GLU A 293 -30.43 16.98 2.76
CA GLU A 293 -31.79 17.51 2.56
C GLU A 293 -32.30 17.28 1.14
N ALA A 294 -31.40 17.26 0.14
CA ALA A 294 -31.69 16.88 -1.23
C ALA A 294 -31.81 15.36 -1.45
N GLY A 295 -31.75 14.53 -0.40
CA GLY A 295 -31.96 13.09 -0.46
C GLY A 295 -30.72 12.28 -0.79
N MET A 296 -29.51 12.81 -0.64
CA MET A 296 -28.25 12.09 -0.82
C MET A 296 -27.74 11.46 0.48
N ALA A 297 -27.09 10.31 0.40
CA ALA A 297 -26.25 9.79 1.46
C ALA A 297 -24.88 10.49 1.39
N VAL A 298 -24.47 11.16 2.47
CA VAL A 298 -23.24 11.95 2.52
C VAL A 298 -22.38 11.55 3.70
N ALA A 299 -21.17 11.06 3.41
CA ALA A 299 -20.11 10.89 4.39
C ALA A 299 -19.12 12.07 4.27
N THR A 300 -18.65 12.57 5.41
CA THR A 300 -17.72 13.69 5.49
C THR A 300 -16.35 13.22 5.99
N ASP A 301 -15.28 13.93 5.60
CA ASP A 301 -13.92 13.71 6.13
C ASP A 301 -13.43 12.26 5.96
N VAL A 302 -13.57 11.70 4.77
CA VAL A 302 -13.31 10.29 4.50
C VAL A 302 -11.84 10.06 4.19
N GLY A 303 -11.16 9.22 4.98
CA GLY A 303 -9.77 8.84 4.80
C GLY A 303 -9.10 8.35 6.08
N LEU A 304 -7.97 7.66 5.95
CA LEU A 304 -7.15 7.10 7.04
C LEU A 304 -5.79 7.80 7.19
N SER A 305 -5.52 8.85 6.44
CA SER A 305 -4.27 9.63 6.48
C SER A 305 -4.55 11.13 6.61
N ASP A 306 -3.55 11.97 6.39
CA ASP A 306 -3.71 13.42 6.32
C ASP A 306 -4.45 13.89 5.06
N PHE A 307 -4.43 13.09 3.97
CA PHE A 307 -5.31 13.33 2.84
C PHE A 307 -6.67 12.70 3.10
N ARG A 308 -7.71 13.51 3.00
CA ARG A 308 -9.10 13.09 3.15
C ARG A 308 -9.95 13.67 2.05
N ILE A 309 -10.95 12.93 1.64
CA ILE A 309 -12.00 13.42 0.75
C ILE A 309 -12.99 14.19 1.61
N ASP A 310 -13.28 15.44 1.26
CA ASP A 310 -14.16 16.29 2.04
C ASP A 310 -15.57 15.74 2.14
N LEU A 311 -16.16 15.32 0.98
CA LEU A 311 -17.48 14.69 0.94
C LEU A 311 -17.44 13.48 0.00
N VAL A 312 -18.08 12.40 0.44
CA VAL A 312 -18.36 11.22 -0.39
C VAL A 312 -19.87 11.08 -0.51
N LEU A 313 -20.33 11.06 -1.76
CA LEU A 313 -21.76 10.99 -2.06
C LEU A 313 -22.15 9.61 -2.57
N ALA A 314 -23.30 9.15 -2.14
CA ALA A 314 -23.97 7.92 -2.57
C ALA A 314 -25.49 8.15 -2.69
N ARG A 315 -26.20 7.22 -3.31
CA ARG A 315 -27.66 7.19 -3.28
C ARG A 315 -28.16 6.83 -1.88
N ALA A 316 -29.29 7.40 -1.46
CA ALA A 316 -29.87 7.10 -0.15
C ALA A 316 -30.24 5.61 0.03
N GLU A 317 -30.64 4.96 -1.07
CA GLU A 317 -31.00 3.52 -1.11
C GLU A 317 -29.76 2.60 -0.99
N GLU A 318 -28.59 3.09 -1.43
CA GLU A 318 -27.33 2.36 -1.40
C GLU A 318 -26.21 3.20 -0.76
N PRO A 319 -26.32 3.60 0.54
CA PRO A 319 -25.40 4.53 1.18
C PRO A 319 -23.97 3.96 1.31
N HIS A 320 -23.80 2.66 1.16
CA HIS A 320 -22.55 1.94 1.23
C HIS A 320 -21.83 1.84 -0.14
N VAL A 321 -22.39 2.39 -1.22
CA VAL A 321 -21.80 2.41 -2.57
C VAL A 321 -21.32 3.83 -2.88
N PRO A 322 -20.04 4.17 -2.62
CA PRO A 322 -19.50 5.49 -2.92
C PRO A 322 -19.52 5.75 -4.43
N LEU A 323 -20.07 6.90 -4.86
CA LEU A 323 -20.23 7.25 -6.26
C LEU A 323 -19.44 8.50 -6.64
N VAL A 324 -19.48 9.55 -5.81
CA VAL A 324 -18.80 10.81 -6.11
C VAL A 324 -17.89 11.20 -4.94
N ALA A 325 -16.63 11.48 -5.25
CA ALA A 325 -15.69 12.13 -4.34
C ALA A 325 -15.71 13.64 -4.60
N VAL A 326 -16.07 14.45 -3.59
CA VAL A 326 -16.06 15.91 -3.70
C VAL A 326 -14.89 16.47 -2.89
N LEU A 327 -14.08 17.29 -3.53
CA LEU A 327 -12.93 17.98 -2.94
C LEU A 327 -13.24 19.46 -2.81
N LEU A 328 -13.10 20.02 -1.60
CA LEU A 328 -13.33 21.44 -1.31
C LEU A 328 -12.00 22.20 -1.27
N ASP A 329 -12.07 23.52 -1.30
CA ASP A 329 -10.94 24.45 -1.09
C ASP A 329 -10.79 24.82 0.41
N GLY A 330 -10.98 23.83 1.29
CA GLY A 330 -10.88 23.97 2.74
C GLY A 330 -9.43 23.98 3.28
N LEU A 331 -9.28 23.76 4.59
CA LEU A 331 -7.98 23.81 5.27
C LEU A 331 -7.00 22.80 4.68
N GLY A 332 -7.40 21.54 4.46
CA GLY A 332 -6.54 20.52 3.90
C GLY A 332 -6.02 20.84 2.50
N TRP A 333 -6.78 21.58 1.70
CA TRP A 333 -6.35 22.11 0.42
C TRP A 333 -5.34 23.25 0.58
N SER A 334 -5.58 24.20 1.48
CA SER A 334 -4.74 25.40 1.68
C SER A 334 -3.36 25.07 2.26
N GLU A 335 -3.22 24.00 3.03
CA GLU A 335 -1.97 23.56 3.63
C GLU A 335 -1.00 22.94 2.60
N ARG A 336 -1.47 22.54 1.44
CA ARG A 336 -0.63 21.96 0.38
C ARG A 336 0.11 23.04 -0.38
N ARG A 337 1.44 22.87 -0.50
CA ARG A 337 2.35 23.93 -0.94
C ARG A 337 2.32 24.20 -2.43
N THR A 338 2.07 23.18 -3.26
CA THR A 338 2.10 23.34 -4.72
C THR A 338 0.71 23.23 -5.33
N VAL A 339 0.49 23.90 -6.46
CA VAL A 339 -0.74 23.77 -7.26
C VAL A 339 -0.94 22.32 -7.69
N TYR A 340 0.14 21.64 -8.04
CA TYR A 340 0.07 20.23 -8.43
C TYR A 340 -0.49 19.35 -7.29
N ASP A 341 0.02 19.52 -6.06
CA ASP A 341 -0.41 18.73 -4.91
C ASP A 341 -1.86 19.07 -4.47
N ARG A 342 -2.32 20.30 -4.73
CA ARG A 342 -3.67 20.74 -4.38
C ARG A 342 -4.72 20.33 -5.40
N ASP A 343 -4.43 20.57 -6.69
CA ASP A 343 -5.46 20.60 -7.73
C ASP A 343 -5.32 19.45 -8.74
N VAL A 344 -4.14 18.96 -9.01
CA VAL A 344 -3.90 17.97 -10.06
C VAL A 344 -3.77 16.55 -9.50
N LEU A 345 -2.86 16.37 -8.55
CA LEU A 345 -2.51 15.04 -8.04
C LEU A 345 -3.71 14.31 -7.41
N PRO A 346 -4.51 14.94 -6.50
CA PRO A 346 -5.65 14.23 -5.89
C PRO A 346 -6.68 13.78 -6.91
N VAL A 347 -7.07 14.66 -7.83
CA VAL A 347 -8.05 14.32 -8.88
C VAL A 347 -7.54 13.19 -9.76
N ARG A 348 -6.26 13.26 -10.17
CA ARG A 348 -5.65 12.25 -11.04
C ARG A 348 -5.56 10.89 -10.35
N VAL A 349 -5.13 10.84 -9.09
CA VAL A 349 -5.02 9.58 -8.34
C VAL A 349 -6.40 8.97 -8.12
N LEU A 350 -7.35 9.76 -7.62
CA LEU A 350 -8.70 9.26 -7.37
C LEU A 350 -9.37 8.73 -8.64
N SER A 351 -9.30 9.47 -9.76
CA SER A 351 -10.03 9.11 -10.99
C SER A 351 -9.32 8.05 -11.84
N GLN A 352 -7.97 8.09 -11.94
CA GLN A 352 -7.21 7.25 -12.88
C GLN A 352 -6.57 6.02 -12.24
N MET A 353 -6.26 6.08 -10.94
CA MET A 353 -5.57 4.98 -10.24
C MET A 353 -6.49 4.22 -9.29
N LEU A 354 -7.45 4.90 -8.67
CA LEU A 354 -8.38 4.29 -7.71
C LEU A 354 -9.78 4.07 -8.28
N ASP A 355 -9.99 4.38 -9.55
CA ASP A 355 -11.24 4.13 -10.28
C ASP A 355 -12.50 4.72 -9.62
N TRP A 356 -12.39 5.89 -8.98
CA TRP A 356 -13.57 6.60 -8.52
C TRP A 356 -14.52 6.86 -9.68
N PRO A 357 -15.81 6.51 -9.58
CA PRO A 357 -16.78 6.70 -10.66
C PRO A 357 -16.89 8.15 -11.11
N CYS A 358 -16.82 9.09 -10.14
CA CYS A 358 -16.79 10.52 -10.39
C CYS A 358 -15.95 11.23 -9.32
N VAL A 359 -15.19 12.27 -9.71
CA VAL A 359 -14.46 13.17 -8.81
C VAL A 359 -14.81 14.59 -9.18
N GLU A 360 -15.39 15.32 -8.27
CA GLU A 360 -15.80 16.71 -8.44
C GLU A 360 -14.99 17.64 -7.52
N ARG A 361 -14.76 18.86 -7.99
CA ARG A 361 -14.19 19.92 -7.15
C ARG A 361 -15.21 21.03 -7.01
N LEU A 362 -15.44 21.43 -5.77
CA LEU A 362 -16.33 22.52 -5.44
C LEU A 362 -15.55 23.62 -4.72
N TRP A 363 -15.65 24.83 -5.26
CA TRP A 363 -15.03 26.02 -4.68
C TRP A 363 -16.03 26.79 -3.82
N LEU A 364 -15.60 27.33 -2.70
CA LEU A 364 -16.44 28.14 -1.82
C LEU A 364 -17.16 29.29 -2.56
N PRO A 365 -16.50 30.06 -3.45
CA PRO A 365 -17.23 31.09 -4.20
C PRO A 365 -18.39 30.57 -5.04
N GLN A 366 -18.27 29.41 -5.67
CA GLN A 366 -19.36 28.78 -6.45
C GLN A 366 -20.53 28.43 -5.54
N TRP A 367 -20.25 27.84 -4.38
CA TRP A 367 -21.24 27.50 -3.37
C TRP A 367 -22.01 28.73 -2.87
N LEU A 368 -21.31 29.83 -2.61
CA LEU A 368 -21.93 31.07 -2.13
C LEU A 368 -22.74 31.80 -3.22
N GLN A 369 -22.35 31.66 -4.49
CA GLN A 369 -22.98 32.33 -5.62
C GLN A 369 -24.25 31.59 -6.12
N ASP A 370 -24.21 30.27 -6.22
CA ASP A 370 -25.30 29.45 -6.78
C ASP A 370 -25.40 28.11 -6.06
N ARG A 371 -25.99 28.13 -4.87
CA ARG A 371 -26.15 26.95 -4.01
C ARG A 371 -27.04 25.89 -4.68
N ASP A 372 -28.18 26.31 -5.25
CA ASP A 372 -29.13 25.38 -5.84
C ASP A 372 -28.58 24.73 -7.10
N GLY A 373 -27.87 25.49 -7.93
CA GLY A 373 -27.21 24.96 -9.12
C GLY A 373 -26.11 23.96 -8.76
N VAL A 374 -25.34 24.19 -7.71
CA VAL A 374 -24.31 23.25 -7.19
C VAL A 374 -24.97 21.96 -6.71
N ILE A 375 -26.05 22.03 -5.94
CA ILE A 375 -26.80 20.85 -5.48
C ILE A 375 -27.31 20.05 -6.66
N ALA A 376 -27.96 20.70 -7.62
CA ALA A 376 -28.48 20.05 -8.82
C ALA A 376 -27.36 19.37 -9.64
N HIS A 377 -26.19 20.03 -9.79
CA HIS A 377 -25.01 19.48 -10.46
C HIS A 377 -24.49 18.20 -9.78
N LEU A 378 -24.35 18.23 -8.43
CA LEU A 378 -23.85 17.10 -7.69
C LEU A 378 -24.85 15.91 -7.68
N CYS A 379 -26.16 16.18 -7.61
CA CYS A 379 -27.19 15.14 -7.76
C CYS A 379 -27.09 14.46 -9.13
N GLN A 380 -26.95 15.22 -10.21
CA GLN A 380 -26.75 14.67 -11.55
C GLN A 380 -25.42 13.90 -11.67
N ALA A 381 -24.35 14.33 -10.99
CA ALA A 381 -23.09 13.61 -10.95
C ALA A 381 -23.24 12.24 -10.28
N VAL A 382 -24.00 12.14 -9.19
CA VAL A 382 -24.34 10.86 -8.52
C VAL A 382 -25.09 9.93 -9.48
N ASP A 383 -26.10 10.44 -10.23
CA ASP A 383 -26.85 9.61 -11.16
C ASP A 383 -25.98 9.09 -12.30
N ARG A 384 -25.19 9.95 -12.94
CA ARG A 384 -24.23 9.54 -13.99
C ARG A 384 -23.22 8.52 -13.48
N ALA A 385 -22.71 8.71 -12.25
CA ALA A 385 -21.77 7.77 -11.62
C ALA A 385 -22.41 6.40 -11.35
N ALA A 386 -23.67 6.38 -10.89
CA ALA A 386 -24.42 5.16 -10.67
C ALA A 386 -24.68 4.36 -11.96
N GLU A 387 -25.05 5.03 -13.04
CA GLU A 387 -25.20 4.42 -14.36
C GLU A 387 -23.90 3.77 -14.85
N LYS A 388 -22.78 4.48 -14.68
CA LYS A 388 -21.43 3.97 -15.03
C LYS A 388 -21.07 2.70 -14.25
N VAL A 389 -21.35 2.67 -12.93
CA VAL A 389 -21.09 1.51 -12.07
C VAL A 389 -21.98 0.34 -12.46
N THR A 390 -23.28 0.58 -12.72
CA THR A 390 -24.23 -0.46 -13.15
C THR A 390 -23.85 -1.03 -14.52
N GLY A 391 -23.44 -0.17 -15.46
CA GLY A 391 -22.97 -0.59 -16.78
C GLY A 391 -21.72 -1.47 -16.71
N ARG A 392 -20.73 -1.13 -15.86
CA ARG A 392 -19.54 -1.98 -15.61
C ARG A 392 -19.93 -3.36 -15.05
N ARG A 393 -20.80 -3.42 -14.04
CA ARG A 393 -21.26 -4.69 -13.45
C ARG A 393 -21.94 -5.58 -14.49
N ARG A 394 -22.81 -5.02 -15.35
CA ARG A 394 -23.43 -5.78 -16.45
C ARG A 394 -22.42 -6.30 -17.46
N SER A 395 -21.42 -5.49 -17.80
CA SER A 395 -20.37 -5.92 -18.74
C SER A 395 -19.48 -7.03 -18.17
N GLU A 396 -19.23 -7.03 -16.87
CA GLU A 396 -18.49 -8.08 -16.17
C GLU A 396 -19.31 -9.38 -16.03
N GLU A 397 -20.64 -9.28 -15.89
CA GLU A 397 -21.55 -10.44 -15.85
C GLU A 397 -21.78 -11.07 -17.24
N ILE A 398 -21.72 -10.28 -18.31
CA ILE A 398 -21.98 -10.73 -19.70
C ILE A 398 -20.72 -11.28 -20.38
N ALA A 399 -19.52 -11.13 -19.81
CA ALA A 399 -18.23 -11.53 -20.38
C ALA A 399 -17.71 -12.91 -19.91
N PRO A 400 -18.41 -14.05 -20.08
CA PRO A 400 -17.79 -15.36 -19.94
C PRO A 400 -17.19 -15.92 -21.24
N ASP A 401 -17.51 -15.41 -22.45
CA ASP A 401 -17.23 -16.18 -23.67
C ASP A 401 -16.58 -15.45 -24.87
N ASP A 402 -16.42 -14.14 -24.89
CA ASP A 402 -15.98 -13.41 -26.11
C ASP A 402 -14.56 -12.80 -26.03
N ALA A 403 -13.81 -13.00 -24.92
CA ALA A 403 -12.43 -12.51 -24.79
C ALA A 403 -11.41 -13.26 -25.67
N ALA A 404 -11.80 -14.38 -26.28
CA ALA A 404 -10.94 -15.20 -27.16
C ALA A 404 -10.76 -14.64 -28.58
N LYS A 405 -11.44 -13.55 -28.96
CA LYS A 405 -11.46 -13.02 -30.35
C LYS A 405 -10.90 -11.61 -30.54
N ARG A 406 -10.23 -11.03 -29.56
CA ARG A 406 -9.53 -9.76 -29.82
C ARG A 406 -8.16 -10.04 -30.42
N PRO A 407 -7.81 -9.49 -31.59
CA PRO A 407 -6.48 -9.62 -32.17
C PRO A 407 -5.47 -8.97 -31.21
N LYS A 408 -4.41 -9.70 -30.92
CA LYS A 408 -3.23 -9.17 -30.19
C LYS A 408 -2.70 -7.99 -30.98
N THR A 409 -2.84 -6.78 -30.46
CA THR A 409 -2.04 -5.65 -30.89
C THR A 409 -0.62 -5.95 -30.41
N GLU A 410 0.24 -6.33 -31.34
CA GLU A 410 1.67 -6.49 -31.12
C GLU A 410 2.24 -5.16 -30.63
N SER A 411 2.85 -5.20 -29.46
CA SER A 411 3.73 -4.13 -29.00
C SER A 411 4.92 -4.06 -29.97
N PRO A 412 5.28 -2.92 -30.53
CA PRO A 412 6.45 -2.84 -31.40
C PRO A 412 7.71 -3.10 -30.59
N SER A 413 8.42 -4.15 -30.99
CA SER A 413 9.80 -4.44 -30.59
C SER A 413 10.71 -3.27 -30.96
N PRO A 414 11.69 -2.85 -30.16
CA PRO A 414 12.60 -1.78 -30.54
C PRO A 414 13.53 -2.28 -31.64
N ALA A 415 13.26 -1.85 -32.88
CA ALA A 415 14.21 -1.97 -33.97
C ALA A 415 15.34 -0.95 -33.77
N ALA A 416 16.56 -1.44 -33.95
CA ALA A 416 17.78 -0.67 -33.91
C ALA A 416 17.85 0.35 -35.05
N GLY A 417 18.21 1.59 -34.72
CA GLY A 417 18.92 2.53 -35.58
C GLY A 417 18.09 3.27 -36.63
N GLY A 418 17.96 4.58 -36.48
CA GLY A 418 17.57 5.50 -37.55
C GLY A 418 16.88 6.75 -37.04
N ASP A 419 17.68 7.78 -36.83
CA ASP A 419 17.46 9.21 -37.02
C ASP A 419 16.10 9.88 -36.79
N ASP A 420 16.13 10.84 -35.87
CA ASP A 420 15.37 12.07 -35.67
C ASP A 420 13.96 12.25 -36.25
N GLY A 421 13.01 12.17 -35.33
CA GLY A 421 11.64 12.63 -35.46
C GLY A 421 10.93 12.65 -34.13
N ALA A 422 11.44 13.41 -33.15
CA ALA A 422 10.85 13.53 -31.82
C ALA A 422 9.47 14.20 -31.91
N VAL A 423 8.40 13.41 -31.74
CA VAL A 423 7.07 13.95 -31.42
C VAL A 423 7.13 14.51 -30.01
N GLU A 424 7.20 15.82 -29.88
CA GLU A 424 7.18 16.53 -28.60
C GLU A 424 5.82 16.33 -27.92
N GLU A 425 5.85 15.72 -26.72
CA GLU A 425 4.67 15.62 -25.87
C GLU A 425 4.13 17.02 -25.48
N PRO A 426 2.80 17.21 -25.44
CA PRO A 426 2.15 18.54 -25.29
C PRO A 426 2.60 19.34 -24.04
N TRP A 427 3.06 18.67 -22.97
CA TRP A 427 3.50 19.35 -21.75
C TRP A 427 4.91 19.96 -21.86
N ARG A 428 5.75 19.49 -22.79
CA ARG A 428 7.07 20.09 -23.04
C ARG A 428 6.98 21.44 -23.75
N ARG A 429 5.90 21.70 -24.50
CA ARG A 429 5.67 23.00 -25.14
C ARG A 429 5.29 24.13 -24.16
N ALA A 430 4.65 23.80 -23.04
CA ALA A 430 4.26 24.78 -22.04
C ALA A 430 5.46 25.38 -21.26
N TYR A 431 6.57 24.66 -21.18
CA TYR A 431 7.75 25.08 -20.41
C TYR A 431 8.76 25.92 -21.21
N ARG A 432 8.66 26.03 -22.56
CA ARG A 432 9.59 26.77 -23.41
C ARG A 432 9.17 28.20 -23.75
N ARG A 433 8.06 28.70 -23.22
CA ARG A 433 7.62 30.09 -23.52
C ARG A 433 7.63 30.99 -22.29
N THR A 434 8.78 31.11 -21.64
CA THR A 434 9.10 32.29 -20.82
C THR A 434 10.48 32.79 -21.21
N PRO A 435 10.60 33.96 -21.86
CA PRO A 435 11.90 34.52 -22.14
C PRO A 435 12.52 34.99 -20.83
N ALA A 436 13.75 34.55 -20.58
CA ALA A 436 14.60 35.10 -19.54
C ALA A 436 14.83 36.59 -19.82
N ARG A 437 14.28 37.42 -18.95
CA ARG A 437 14.71 38.84 -18.87
C ARG A 437 15.26 39.12 -17.49
N HIS A 438 16.50 39.59 -17.55
CA HIS A 438 17.31 40.29 -16.58
C HIS A 438 18.11 39.46 -15.58
N GLY A 439 19.37 39.29 -15.98
CA GLY A 439 20.48 38.99 -15.10
C GLY A 439 20.70 40.14 -14.09
N CYS A 440 20.89 39.78 -12.84
CA CYS A 440 21.65 40.54 -11.88
C CYS A 440 22.92 39.76 -11.60
N ALA A 441 24.01 40.23 -12.22
CA ALA A 441 25.36 39.85 -11.83
C ALA A 441 25.65 40.49 -10.47
N VAL A 442 25.86 39.67 -9.44
CA VAL A 442 26.47 40.13 -8.20
C VAL A 442 27.96 39.82 -8.29
N ALA A 443 28.73 40.88 -8.40
CA ALA A 443 30.19 40.85 -8.36
C ALA A 443 30.66 40.43 -6.96
N VAL A 444 31.57 39.45 -6.94
CA VAL A 444 32.32 39.05 -5.75
C VAL A 444 33.50 40.02 -5.62
N GLY A 445 33.50 40.84 -4.58
CA GLY A 445 34.64 41.66 -4.16
C GLY A 445 35.20 41.14 -2.82
N PRO A 446 36.50 41.29 -2.56
CA PRO A 446 37.21 40.52 -1.52
C PRO A 446 37.11 41.11 -0.12
N ALA A 447 37.34 40.23 0.82
CA ALA A 447 37.46 40.30 2.28
C ALA A 447 37.94 41.63 2.88
N ALA A 448 37.21 42.07 3.92
CA ALA A 448 37.77 42.91 4.98
C ALA A 448 37.56 42.19 6.33
N ARG A 449 38.66 41.87 7.00
CA ARG A 449 38.72 41.41 8.38
C ARG A 449 38.33 42.55 9.32
N GLY A 450 37.37 42.31 10.18
CA GLY A 450 37.01 43.22 11.27
C GLY A 450 36.65 42.43 12.51
N SER A 451 37.56 42.45 13.45
CA SER A 451 37.43 41.91 14.83
C SER A 451 36.36 42.67 15.60
N CYS A 452 35.48 42.01 16.30
CA CYS A 452 34.73 42.58 17.41
C CYS A 452 34.62 41.58 18.54
N LYS A 453 35.11 41.98 19.72
CA LYS A 453 35.13 41.30 21.00
C LYS A 453 33.72 41.24 21.65
N PRO A 454 33.46 40.28 22.53
CA PRO A 454 32.18 40.19 23.21
C PRO A 454 32.10 41.15 24.41
N ARG A 455 30.90 41.71 24.65
CA ARG A 455 30.58 42.38 25.92
C ARG A 455 29.67 41.44 26.75
N HIS A 456 30.18 41.13 27.97
CA HIS A 456 29.40 40.63 29.08
C HIS A 456 28.43 41.70 29.58
N HIS A 457 27.23 41.28 29.95
CA HIS A 457 26.46 41.82 31.06
C HIS A 457 25.51 40.74 31.59
N GLU A 458 25.83 40.35 32.84
CA GLU A 458 24.90 39.87 33.88
C GLU A 458 24.34 41.11 34.63
N PRO A 459 23.34 40.99 35.51
CA PRO A 459 22.80 39.80 36.18
C PRO A 459 21.42 39.35 35.67
#